data_89bd33e11b5e0b3a142215ee1366f77a
#
_entry.id   89bd33e11b5e0b3a142215ee1366f77a
#
_cell.length_a   1.000
_cell.length_b   1.000
_cell.length_c   1.000
_cell.angle_alpha   90.00
_cell.angle_beta   90.00
_cell.angle_gamma   90.00
#
_symmetry.space_group_name_H-M   'P 1'
#
loop_
_entity.id
_entity.type
_entity.pdbx_description
1 polymer ?
#
loop_
_entity_poly.entity_id
_entity_poly.type
_entity_poly.pdbx_seq_one_letter_code
_entity_poly.pdbx_strand_id
1 'polypeptide(L)'
;MKNKKLIGLIRDKVKNNTESSGEFVEPWKGKNGYMYVTLYDKFGKPHDERLDKLVASSFVPNPDPVNFTEIRHKDGNKRNNKAYNLEWCAPSN
;
A
#
# COMPACT_ATOMS: atom_id res chain seq x y z
N MET A 1 -4.12 -9.38 -11.39
CA MET A 1 -5.28 -9.43 -10.55
C MET A 1 -4.99 -9.81 -9.13
N LYS A 2 -3.85 -10.43 -8.90
CA LYS A 2 -3.44 -10.72 -7.53
C LYS A 2 -3.36 -9.48 -6.67
N ASN A 3 -2.77 -8.42 -7.22
CA ASN A 3 -2.61 -7.18 -6.46
C ASN A 3 -3.96 -6.59 -6.07
N LYS A 4 -4.90 -6.67 -6.99
CA LYS A 4 -6.21 -6.14 -6.72
C LYS A 4 -6.88 -6.88 -5.56
N LYS A 5 -6.65 -8.17 -5.48
CA LYS A 5 -7.18 -8.98 -4.41
C LYS A 5 -6.56 -8.62 -3.07
N LEU A 6 -5.24 -8.43 -3.07
CA LEU A 6 -4.55 -8.03 -1.85
C LEU A 6 -5.00 -6.66 -1.38
N ILE A 7 -5.19 -5.76 -2.32
CA ILE A 7 -5.69 -4.42 -1.98
C ILE A 7 -7.07 -4.51 -1.34
N GLY A 8 -7.91 -5.37 -1.87
CA GLY A 8 -9.22 -5.58 -1.30
C GLY A 8 -9.14 -6.07 0.13
N LEU A 9 -8.22 -6.97 0.40
CA LEU A 9 -8.03 -7.49 1.75
C LEU A 9 -7.63 -6.39 2.72
N ILE A 10 -6.74 -5.52 2.29
CA ILE A 10 -6.32 -4.41 3.13
C ILE A 10 -7.49 -3.51 3.46
N ARG A 11 -8.28 -3.16 2.45
CA ARG A 11 -9.43 -2.30 2.68
C ARG A 11 -10.43 -2.92 3.62
N ASP A 12 -10.68 -4.20 3.42
CA ASP A 12 -11.63 -4.90 4.26
C ASP A 12 -11.16 -4.93 5.71
N LYS A 13 -9.88 -5.20 5.91
CA LYS A 13 -9.35 -5.25 7.26
C LYS A 13 -9.41 -3.90 7.94
N VAL A 14 -9.06 -2.86 7.22
CA VAL A 14 -9.11 -1.52 7.78
C VAL A 14 -10.54 -1.13 8.10
N LYS A 15 -11.45 -1.49 7.22
CA LYS A 15 -12.84 -1.15 7.38
C LYS A 15 -13.52 -1.91 8.51
N ASN A 16 -13.13 -3.15 8.65
CA ASN A 16 -13.76 -4.05 9.60
C ASN A 16 -12.74 -4.60 10.59
N ASN A 17 -12.01 -3.70 11.21
CA ASN A 17 -10.97 -4.12 12.13
C ASN A 17 -11.53 -4.85 13.35
N THR A 18 -12.83 -4.88 13.46
CA THR A 18 -13.47 -5.62 14.55
C THR A 18 -13.86 -7.02 14.14
N GLU A 19 -13.52 -7.40 12.92
CA GLU A 19 -13.88 -8.71 12.42
C GLU A 19 -13.39 -9.82 13.34
N SER A 20 -14.16 -10.83 13.40
CA SER A 20 -13.90 -11.93 14.30
C SER A 20 -12.61 -12.67 14.00
N SER A 21 -12.13 -12.58 12.80
CA SER A 21 -10.91 -13.28 12.45
C SER A 21 -9.74 -12.82 13.30
N GLY A 22 -9.83 -11.62 13.82
CA GLY A 22 -8.75 -11.06 14.59
C GLY A 22 -7.54 -10.72 13.78
N GLU A 23 -7.65 -10.89 12.50
CA GLU A 23 -6.55 -10.61 11.61
C GLU A 23 -6.46 -9.11 11.36
N PHE A 24 -5.46 -8.51 11.91
CA PHE A 24 -5.27 -7.09 11.76
C PHE A 24 -3.96 -6.86 11.04
N VAL A 25 -4.04 -6.19 9.89
CA VAL A 25 -2.84 -5.90 9.11
C VAL A 25 -2.19 -4.65 9.65
N GLU A 26 -1.07 -4.84 10.31
CA GLU A 26 -0.37 -3.73 10.94
C GLU A 26 0.85 -3.35 10.12
N PRO A 27 0.99 -2.09 9.75
CA PRO A 27 2.16 -1.66 8.99
C PRO A 27 3.42 -1.75 9.84
N TRP A 28 4.53 -2.04 9.19
CA TRP A 28 5.82 -2.06 9.85
C TRP A 28 6.80 -1.24 9.02
N LYS A 29 7.81 -0.69 9.70
CA LYS A 29 8.76 0.21 9.06
C LYS A 29 9.95 -0.57 8.51
N GLY A 30 10.21 -0.39 7.22
CA GLY A 30 11.37 -0.98 6.59
C GLY A 30 12.63 -0.19 6.87
N LYS A 31 13.78 -0.80 6.56
CA LYS A 31 15.06 -0.13 6.77
C LYS A 31 15.21 1.13 5.95
N ASN A 32 14.51 1.19 4.83
CA ASN A 32 14.57 2.36 3.94
C ASN A 32 13.63 3.48 4.38
N GLY A 33 12.94 3.31 5.50
CA GLY A 33 12.04 4.33 6.03
C GLY A 33 10.61 4.25 5.51
N TYR A 34 10.37 3.41 4.51
CA TYR A 34 9.01 3.22 4.00
C TYR A 34 8.25 2.25 4.88
N MET A 35 6.93 2.40 4.87
CA MET A 35 6.06 1.49 5.60
C MET A 35 5.63 0.33 4.71
N TYR A 36 5.56 -0.83 5.31
CA TYR A 36 5.18 -2.06 4.61
C TYR A 36 4.06 -2.75 5.34
N VAL A 37 3.35 -3.61 4.62
CA VAL A 37 2.42 -4.55 5.24
C VAL A 37 2.72 -5.93 4.69
N THR A 38 2.48 -6.93 5.50
CA THR A 38 2.64 -8.31 5.07
C THR A 38 1.26 -8.91 4.89
N LEU A 39 0.99 -9.36 3.69
CA LEU A 39 -0.28 -9.96 3.34
C LEU A 39 -0.05 -11.43 2.99
N TYR A 40 -1.04 -12.25 3.27
CA TYR A 40 -0.94 -13.67 2.97
C TYR A 40 -1.90 -14.03 1.85
N ASP A 41 -1.41 -14.79 0.87
CA ASP A 41 -2.26 -15.23 -0.22
C ASP A 41 -3.07 -16.45 0.22
N LYS A 42 -3.87 -16.98 -0.68
CA LYS A 42 -4.74 -18.09 -0.35
C LYS A 42 -3.97 -19.37 0.00
N PHE A 43 -2.70 -19.41 -0.33
CA PHE A 43 -1.84 -20.55 0.03
C PHE A 43 -1.08 -20.31 1.31
N GLY A 44 -1.33 -19.20 1.98
CA GLY A 44 -0.65 -18.88 3.22
C GLY A 44 0.73 -18.29 3.04
N LYS A 45 1.10 -17.93 1.81
CA LYS A 45 2.41 -17.35 1.56
C LYS A 45 2.42 -15.86 1.84
N PRO A 46 3.43 -15.38 2.56
CA PRO A 46 3.52 -13.95 2.86
C PRO A 46 4.01 -13.14 1.66
N HIS A 47 3.48 -11.94 1.56
CA HIS A 47 3.87 -10.96 0.55
C HIS A 47 4.05 -9.62 1.23
N ASP A 48 5.26 -9.08 1.17
CA ASP A 48 5.54 -7.78 1.74
C ASP A 48 5.29 -6.72 0.68
N GLU A 49 4.39 -5.80 0.97
CA GLU A 49 4.03 -4.76 0.03
C GLU A 49 4.23 -3.40 0.66
N ARG A 50 4.72 -2.46 -0.14
CA ARG A 50 4.83 -1.09 0.35
C ARG A 50 3.44 -0.51 0.52
N LEU A 51 3.20 0.07 1.68
CA LEU A 51 1.88 0.60 1.98
C LEU A 51 1.49 1.75 1.06
N ASP A 52 2.44 2.63 0.74
CA ASP A 52 2.14 3.75 -0.14
C ASP A 52 1.69 3.28 -1.52
N LYS A 53 2.33 2.25 -2.05
CA LYS A 53 1.94 1.76 -3.37
C LYS A 53 0.57 1.10 -3.35
N LEU A 54 0.24 0.42 -2.28
CA LEU A 54 -1.08 -0.18 -2.14
C LEU A 54 -2.16 0.89 -2.07
N VAL A 55 -1.93 1.91 -1.27
CA VAL A 55 -2.90 2.99 -1.14
C VAL A 55 -3.05 3.74 -2.46
N ALA A 56 -1.93 4.08 -3.09
CA ALA A 56 -1.98 4.82 -4.34
C ALA A 56 -2.65 4.02 -5.45
N SER A 57 -2.37 2.73 -5.51
CA SER A 57 -2.99 1.88 -6.52
C SER A 57 -4.50 1.78 -6.33
N SER A 58 -4.96 1.91 -5.11
CA SER A 58 -6.39 1.81 -4.81
C SER A 58 -7.13 3.12 -4.96
N PHE A 59 -6.49 4.23 -4.59
CA PHE A 59 -7.23 5.48 -4.41
C PHE A 59 -6.68 6.68 -5.18
N VAL A 60 -5.49 6.58 -5.75
CA VAL A 60 -4.89 7.71 -6.46
C VAL A 60 -4.78 7.38 -7.94
N PRO A 61 -5.57 8.05 -8.79
CA PRO A 61 -5.47 7.78 -10.23
C PRO A 61 -4.08 8.08 -10.74
N ASN A 62 -3.61 7.22 -11.64
CA ASN A 62 -2.30 7.40 -12.24
C ASN A 62 -2.50 7.88 -13.68
N PRO A 63 -2.12 9.13 -13.98
CA PRO A 63 -2.34 9.67 -15.32
C PRO A 63 -1.41 9.10 -16.37
N ASP A 64 -0.32 8.48 -15.96
CA ASP A 64 0.65 7.93 -16.92
C ASP A 64 1.32 6.69 -16.31
N PRO A 65 0.60 5.55 -16.28
CA PRO A 65 1.13 4.35 -15.61
C PRO A 65 2.41 3.80 -16.23
N VAL A 66 2.68 4.14 -17.47
CA VAL A 66 3.89 3.67 -18.14
C VAL A 66 5.12 4.38 -17.59
N ASN A 67 5.03 5.69 -17.42
CA ASN A 67 6.15 6.48 -16.99
C ASN A 67 6.15 6.82 -15.50
N PHE A 68 4.98 6.90 -14.90
CA PHE A 68 4.86 7.23 -13.48
C PHE A 68 4.71 5.95 -12.68
N THR A 69 5.83 5.39 -12.29
CA THR A 69 5.86 4.11 -11.60
C THR A 69 6.27 4.22 -10.13
N GLU A 70 6.57 5.44 -9.67
CA GLU A 70 6.97 5.66 -8.30
C GLU A 70 5.97 6.54 -7.56
N ILE A 71 6.09 6.54 -6.23
CA ILE A 71 5.19 7.31 -5.38
C ILE A 71 6.00 8.38 -4.66
N ARG A 72 5.47 9.58 -4.66
CA ARG A 72 6.05 10.67 -3.92
C ARG A 72 5.11 11.05 -2.77
N HIS A 73 5.67 11.25 -1.59
CA HIS A 73 4.92 11.73 -0.44
C HIS A 73 5.00 13.26 -0.49
N LYS A 74 3.85 13.89 -0.66
CA LYS A 74 3.82 15.35 -0.88
C LYS A 74 4.46 16.12 0.26
N ASP A 75 4.30 15.66 1.49
CA ASP A 75 4.90 16.31 2.65
C ASP A 75 6.29 15.80 2.98
N GLY A 76 6.83 14.88 2.18
CA GLY A 76 8.14 14.29 2.42
C GLY A 76 8.17 13.26 3.52
N ASN A 77 7.05 12.95 4.12
CA ASN A 77 6.98 12.01 5.23
C ASN A 77 6.57 10.63 4.74
N LYS A 78 7.52 9.71 4.67
CA LYS A 78 7.28 8.35 4.20
C LYS A 78 6.28 7.58 5.05
N ARG A 79 5.98 8.06 6.22
CA ARG A 79 5.04 7.41 7.13
C ARG A 79 3.61 7.90 6.95
N ASN A 80 3.43 8.99 6.23
CA ASN A 80 2.10 9.52 5.96
C ASN A 80 1.61 8.98 4.63
N ASN A 81 0.92 7.86 4.70
CA ASN A 81 0.48 7.13 3.51
C ASN A 81 -0.99 7.33 3.21
N LYS A 82 -1.54 8.45 3.64
CA LYS A 82 -2.91 8.79 3.29
C LYS A 82 -2.97 9.18 1.82
N ALA A 83 -4.05 8.80 1.17
CA ALA A 83 -4.16 8.98 -0.28
C ALA A 83 -3.90 10.41 -0.72
N TYR A 84 -4.40 11.39 0.03
CA TYR A 84 -4.24 12.78 -0.36
C TYR A 84 -2.79 13.24 -0.34
N ASN A 85 -1.93 12.48 0.35
CA ASN A 85 -0.52 12.83 0.47
C ASN A 85 0.35 12.13 -0.57
N LEU A 86 -0.25 11.26 -1.38
CA LEU A 86 0.51 10.46 -2.33
C LEU A 86 0.28 10.92 -3.74
N GLU A 87 1.34 10.83 -4.55
CA GLU A 87 1.24 11.23 -5.93
C GLU A 87 2.16 10.34 -6.76
N TRP A 88 1.66 9.93 -7.92
CA TRP A 88 2.45 9.12 -8.83
C TRP A 88 3.47 10.00 -9.53
N CYS A 89 4.68 9.49 -9.70
CA CYS A 89 5.72 10.26 -10.36
C CYS A 89 6.70 9.33 -11.07
N ALA A 90 7.50 9.94 -11.92
CA ALA A 90 8.55 9.19 -12.61
C ALA A 90 9.65 8.83 -11.63
N PRO A 91 10.33 7.70 -11.86
CA PRO A 91 11.44 7.33 -10.98
C PRO A 91 12.56 8.35 -11.09
N SER A 92 13.18 8.61 -9.93
CA SER A 92 14.35 9.47 -9.92
C SER A 92 15.57 8.66 -10.26
N ASN A 93 16.49 9.27 -10.91
CA ASN A 93 17.74 8.57 -11.23
C ASN A 93 18.80 8.84 -10.21
#